data_0df89654e1a991ed8c1acc79800ab170
#
_entry.id   0df89654e1a991ed8c1acc79800ab170
#
_cell.length_a   1.000
_cell.length_b   1.000
_cell.length_c   1.000
_cell.angle_alpha   90.00
_cell.angle_beta   90.00
_cell.angle_gamma   90.00
#
_symmetry.space_group_name_H-M   'P 1'
#
loop_
_entity.id
_entity.type
_entity.pdbx_description
1 polymer ?
#
loop_
_entity_poly.entity_id
_entity_poly.type
_entity_poly.pdbx_seq_one_letter_code
_entity_poly.pdbx_strand_id
1 'polypeptide(L)'
;LMMHYCLTGEHLTISDINSEALPKVTDSPQLPAHDRHKVWMAEQGLLQMVRTGDLNYKDALSASMTISTGVPVHSDDALRQSKISVIVFTSLVCRAAIEGGMSPEEAYALGDSYIQTAESAKTLDDLNPLSLMMYDDFIRRVHKCRTNPKLSRAVQQCVDYIEMHLD
;
A
#
# COMPACT_ATOMS: atom_id res chain seq x y z
N LEU A 1 6.10 -26.21 -4.36
CA LEU A 1 6.11 -27.59 -4.82
C LEU A 1 6.16 -27.65 -6.36
N MET A 2 5.16 -27.11 -7.05
CA MET A 2 5.09 -27.13 -8.53
C MET A 2 6.28 -26.42 -9.21
N MET A 3 6.72 -25.29 -8.67
CA MET A 3 7.85 -24.53 -9.20
C MET A 3 9.19 -25.25 -9.04
N HIS A 4 9.38 -25.99 -7.94
CA HIS A 4 10.56 -26.84 -7.74
C HIS A 4 10.61 -27.97 -8.76
N TYR A 5 9.49 -28.68 -8.96
CA TYR A 5 9.37 -29.73 -9.98
C TYR A 5 9.70 -29.24 -11.39
N CYS A 6 9.22 -28.04 -11.77
CA CYS A 6 9.52 -27.45 -13.08
C CYS A 6 11.01 -27.14 -13.28
N LEU A 7 11.74 -26.86 -12.22
CA LEU A 7 13.16 -26.51 -12.28
C LEU A 7 14.10 -27.71 -12.13
N THR A 8 13.74 -28.70 -11.33
CA THR A 8 14.61 -29.82 -10.95
C THR A 8 14.12 -31.17 -11.44
N GLY A 9 12.86 -31.29 -11.82
CA GLY A 9 12.23 -32.59 -12.16
C GLY A 9 11.92 -33.47 -10.96
N GLU A 10 12.15 -33.01 -9.72
CA GLU A 10 11.92 -33.75 -8.50
C GLU A 10 10.58 -33.43 -7.86
N HIS A 11 9.81 -34.44 -7.47
CA HIS A 11 8.57 -34.28 -6.75
C HIS A 11 8.86 -34.09 -5.25
N LEU A 12 8.62 -32.87 -4.77
CA LEU A 12 8.56 -32.61 -3.32
C LEU A 12 7.16 -32.94 -2.78
N THR A 13 7.13 -33.63 -1.67
CA THR A 13 5.92 -33.90 -0.89
C THR A 13 5.79 -32.87 0.25
N ILE A 14 4.62 -32.82 0.88
CA ILE A 14 4.40 -31.93 2.04
C ILE A 14 5.34 -32.31 3.20
N SER A 15 5.73 -33.60 3.32
CA SER A 15 6.70 -34.06 4.32
C SER A 15 8.13 -33.58 4.11
N ASP A 16 8.47 -33.17 2.88
CA ASP A 16 9.79 -32.64 2.57
C ASP A 16 9.95 -31.16 2.95
N ILE A 17 8.81 -30.51 3.29
CA ILE A 17 8.80 -29.17 3.84
C ILE A 17 9.08 -29.26 5.34
N ASN A 18 10.32 -28.99 5.72
CA ASN A 18 10.68 -28.92 7.13
C ASN A 18 10.05 -27.69 7.79
N SER A 19 8.85 -27.84 8.34
CA SER A 19 8.12 -26.77 9.02
C SER A 19 8.79 -26.33 10.35
N GLU A 20 9.72 -27.16 10.88
CA GLU A 20 10.46 -26.81 12.10
C GLU A 20 11.52 -25.72 11.84
N ALA A 21 11.91 -25.52 10.57
CA ALA A 21 12.85 -24.47 10.17
C ALA A 21 12.20 -23.08 10.07
N LEU A 22 10.87 -22.98 10.09
CA LEU A 22 10.19 -21.69 10.06
C LEU A 22 10.24 -21.05 11.47
N PRO A 23 10.66 -19.78 11.57
CA PRO A 23 10.61 -19.08 12.83
C PRO A 23 9.17 -19.06 13.34
N LYS A 24 8.98 -19.45 14.60
CA LYS A 24 7.66 -19.35 15.23
C LYS A 24 7.24 -17.91 15.26
N VAL A 25 6.07 -17.62 14.70
CA VAL A 25 5.44 -16.29 14.83
C VAL A 25 5.07 -16.13 16.31
N THR A 26 5.81 -15.29 17.01
CA THR A 26 5.48 -14.91 18.39
C THR A 26 4.64 -13.64 18.37
N ASP A 27 3.70 -13.53 19.30
CA ASP A 27 2.93 -12.30 19.47
C ASP A 27 3.87 -11.14 19.75
N SER A 28 3.92 -10.17 18.85
CA SER A 28 4.70 -8.94 19.06
C SER A 28 4.13 -8.15 20.26
N PRO A 29 4.96 -7.39 20.99
CA PRO A 29 4.50 -6.51 22.05
C PRO A 29 3.35 -5.64 21.53
N GLN A 30 2.18 -5.78 22.13
CA GLN A 30 0.98 -5.15 21.58
C GLN A 30 0.85 -3.72 22.11
N LEU A 31 0.69 -2.75 21.19
CA LEU A 31 0.16 -1.44 21.56
C LEU A 31 -1.20 -1.61 22.26
N PRO A 32 -1.54 -0.75 23.23
CA PRO A 32 -2.86 -0.74 23.85
C PRO A 32 -3.98 -0.74 22.80
N ALA A 33 -5.04 -1.51 23.01
CA ALA A 33 -6.13 -1.66 22.04
C ALA A 33 -6.75 -0.31 21.62
N HIS A 34 -6.80 0.66 22.56
CA HIS A 34 -7.31 2.01 22.30
C HIS A 34 -6.45 2.80 21.31
N ASP A 35 -5.13 2.66 21.39
CA ASP A 35 -4.21 3.36 20.48
C ASP A 35 -4.25 2.74 19.08
N ARG A 36 -4.40 1.44 18.98
CA ARG A 36 -4.60 0.76 17.68
C ARG A 36 -5.86 1.23 16.96
N HIS A 37 -6.95 1.44 17.69
CA HIS A 37 -8.19 1.93 17.10
C HIS A 37 -8.03 3.36 16.56
N LYS A 38 -7.34 4.24 17.27
CA LYS A 38 -7.04 5.61 16.80
C LYS A 38 -6.20 5.60 15.54
N VAL A 39 -5.17 4.75 15.50
CA VAL A 39 -4.32 4.58 14.33
C VAL A 39 -5.14 4.11 13.13
N TRP A 40 -5.97 3.10 13.32
CA TRP A 40 -6.85 2.58 12.27
C TRP A 40 -7.82 3.66 11.77
N MET A 41 -8.44 4.45 12.66
CA MET A 41 -9.32 5.55 12.26
C MET A 41 -8.60 6.62 11.45
N ALA A 42 -7.38 7.00 11.85
CA ALA A 42 -6.56 7.97 11.11
C ALA A 42 -6.18 7.43 9.73
N GLU A 43 -5.76 6.18 9.65
CA GLU A 43 -5.47 5.49 8.38
C GLU A 43 -6.70 5.48 7.46
N GLN A 44 -7.88 5.08 7.97
CA GLN A 44 -9.11 5.08 7.19
C GLN A 44 -9.46 6.48 6.68
N GLY A 45 -9.24 7.52 7.48
CA GLY A 45 -9.43 8.92 7.07
C GLY A 45 -8.54 9.28 5.87
N LEU A 46 -7.25 8.94 5.94
CA LEU A 46 -6.31 9.17 4.84
C LEU A 46 -6.68 8.39 3.58
N LEU A 47 -6.98 7.10 3.72
CA LEU A 47 -7.38 6.26 2.58
C LEU A 47 -8.69 6.75 1.94
N GLN A 48 -9.62 7.27 2.74
CA GLN A 48 -10.85 7.86 2.21
C GLN A 48 -10.59 9.11 1.36
N MET A 49 -9.62 9.94 1.72
CA MET A 49 -9.22 11.09 0.90
C MET A 49 -8.64 10.66 -0.44
N VAL A 50 -7.85 9.58 -0.46
CA VAL A 50 -7.37 8.97 -1.72
C VAL A 50 -8.55 8.48 -2.55
N ARG A 51 -9.48 7.70 -1.97
CA ARG A 51 -10.67 7.17 -2.69
C ARG A 51 -11.52 8.28 -3.31
N THR A 52 -11.60 9.41 -2.65
CA THR A 52 -12.41 10.55 -3.14
C THR A 52 -11.63 11.52 -4.03
N GLY A 53 -10.31 11.42 -4.05
CA GLY A 53 -9.45 12.39 -4.74
C GLY A 53 -9.55 13.79 -4.13
N ASP A 54 -9.66 13.88 -2.79
CA ASP A 54 -9.84 15.16 -2.09
C ASP A 54 -8.51 15.93 -1.98
N LEU A 55 -8.42 17.04 -2.67
CA LEU A 55 -7.23 17.89 -2.70
C LEU A 55 -6.96 18.65 -1.40
N ASN A 56 -7.92 18.68 -0.47
CA ASN A 56 -7.77 19.34 0.84
C ASN A 56 -7.15 18.45 1.91
N TYR A 57 -6.42 17.42 1.51
CA TYR A 57 -5.84 16.39 2.38
C TYR A 57 -4.74 16.88 3.34
N LYS A 58 -4.14 18.05 3.10
CA LYS A 58 -2.93 18.50 3.83
C LYS A 58 -3.14 18.66 5.33
N ASP A 59 -4.27 19.19 5.74
CA ASP A 59 -4.59 19.39 7.16
C ASP A 59 -4.82 18.04 7.86
N ALA A 60 -5.52 17.12 7.20
CA ALA A 60 -5.74 15.77 7.73
C ALA A 60 -4.45 14.95 7.79
N LEU A 61 -3.57 15.09 6.79
CA LEU A 61 -2.28 14.44 6.80
C LEU A 61 -1.39 14.95 7.94
N SER A 62 -1.36 16.26 8.16
CA SER A 62 -0.62 16.88 9.27
C SER A 62 -1.13 16.41 10.62
N ALA A 63 -2.45 16.30 10.79
CA ALA A 63 -3.06 15.78 12.02
C ALA A 63 -2.74 14.29 12.23
N SER A 64 -2.71 13.49 11.15
CA SER A 64 -2.42 12.05 11.25
C SER A 64 -0.94 11.74 11.53
N MET A 65 -0.02 12.60 11.09
CA MET A 65 1.41 12.45 11.38
C MET A 65 1.75 12.57 12.87
N THR A 66 0.89 13.22 13.66
CA THR A 66 1.01 13.27 15.12
C THR A 66 0.52 12.00 15.82
N ILE A 67 -0.28 11.19 15.11
CA ILE A 67 -0.75 9.89 15.57
C ILE A 67 0.27 8.87 15.04
N SER A 68 0.91 8.13 15.92
CA SER A 68 1.91 7.10 15.58
C SER A 68 1.59 6.39 14.26
N THR A 69 2.60 6.11 13.45
CA THR A 69 2.49 5.57 12.08
C THR A 69 1.78 4.22 11.94
N GLY A 70 1.19 3.68 13.00
CA GLY A 70 0.41 2.44 12.98
C GLY A 70 1.17 1.17 12.63
N VAL A 71 2.33 1.32 12.02
CA VAL A 71 3.22 0.20 11.73
C VAL A 71 4.00 -0.13 13.00
N PRO A 72 3.88 -1.35 13.57
CA PRO A 72 4.67 -1.76 14.72
C PRO A 72 6.17 -1.58 14.44
N VAL A 73 6.95 -1.33 15.49
CA VAL A 73 8.40 -1.28 15.37
C VAL A 73 8.91 -2.70 15.08
N HIS A 74 9.40 -2.90 13.86
CA HIS A 74 9.91 -4.17 13.38
C HIS A 74 11.44 -4.22 13.33
N SER A 75 12.09 -3.09 13.57
CA SER A 75 13.54 -2.97 13.49
C SER A 75 14.06 -1.89 14.42
N ASP A 76 15.20 -2.14 15.06
CA ASP A 76 15.95 -1.14 15.81
C ASP A 76 16.66 -0.14 14.87
N ASP A 77 16.77 -0.46 13.58
CA ASP A 77 17.27 0.42 12.54
C ASP A 77 16.12 1.34 12.05
N ALA A 78 16.25 2.62 12.35
CA ALA A 78 15.27 3.64 12.01
C ALA A 78 15.05 3.77 10.50
N LEU A 79 16.09 3.63 9.67
CA LEU A 79 15.98 3.68 8.22
C LEU A 79 15.16 2.49 7.70
N ARG A 80 15.47 1.29 8.16
CA ARG A 80 14.73 0.08 7.80
C ARG A 80 13.27 0.18 8.23
N GLN A 81 13.01 0.64 9.44
CA GLN A 81 11.66 0.85 9.96
C GLN A 81 10.88 1.84 9.07
N SER A 82 11.50 2.96 8.70
CA SER A 82 10.88 3.95 7.83
C SER A 82 10.59 3.41 6.43
N LYS A 83 11.50 2.62 5.84
CA LYS A 83 11.25 1.93 4.56
C LYS A 83 10.03 1.02 4.64
N ILE A 84 9.94 0.18 5.67
CA ILE A 84 8.78 -0.71 5.89
C ILE A 84 7.50 0.10 5.96
N SER A 85 7.49 1.21 6.70
CA SER A 85 6.31 2.08 6.84
C SER A 85 5.87 2.67 5.50
N VAL A 86 6.81 3.17 4.68
CA VAL A 86 6.51 3.70 3.34
C VAL A 86 5.94 2.62 2.44
N ILE A 87 6.53 1.43 2.41
CA ILE A 87 6.10 0.31 1.55
C ILE A 87 4.68 -0.14 1.92
N VAL A 88 4.41 -0.34 3.22
CA VAL A 88 3.08 -0.74 3.70
C VAL A 88 2.04 0.32 3.35
N PHE A 89 2.33 1.60 3.62
CA PHE A 89 1.42 2.69 3.33
C PHE A 89 1.17 2.83 1.82
N THR A 90 2.21 2.74 0.98
CA THR A 90 2.07 2.77 -0.48
C THR A 90 1.12 1.66 -0.96
N SER A 91 1.25 0.45 -0.43
CA SER A 91 0.38 -0.68 -0.80
C SER A 91 -1.09 -0.43 -0.46
N LEU A 92 -1.38 0.22 0.67
CA LEU A 92 -2.73 0.59 1.07
C LEU A 92 -3.29 1.71 0.18
N VAL A 93 -2.47 2.72 -0.12
CA VAL A 93 -2.84 3.85 -0.98
C VAL A 93 -3.13 3.38 -2.41
N CYS A 94 -2.36 2.44 -2.97
CA CYS A 94 -2.65 1.84 -4.27
C CYS A 94 -4.06 1.25 -4.33
N ARG A 95 -4.45 0.46 -3.34
CA ARG A 95 -5.78 -0.13 -3.29
C ARG A 95 -6.89 0.91 -3.17
N ALA A 96 -6.68 1.91 -2.31
CA ALA A 96 -7.62 3.02 -2.17
C ALA A 96 -7.77 3.83 -3.46
N ALA A 97 -6.68 3.99 -4.23
CA ALA A 97 -6.71 4.69 -5.52
C ALA A 97 -7.50 3.90 -6.58
N ILE A 98 -7.35 2.58 -6.63
CA ILE A 98 -8.14 1.70 -7.50
C ILE A 98 -9.64 1.81 -7.14
N GLU A 99 -9.97 1.72 -5.85
CA GLU A 99 -11.34 1.95 -5.38
C GLU A 99 -11.87 3.34 -5.74
N GLY A 100 -10.98 4.33 -5.84
CA GLY A 100 -11.27 5.70 -6.26
C GLY A 100 -11.48 5.88 -7.77
N GLY A 101 -11.20 4.85 -8.59
CA GLY A 101 -11.42 4.84 -10.04
C GLY A 101 -10.13 4.98 -10.88
N MET A 102 -8.97 4.83 -10.27
CA MET A 102 -7.71 4.69 -11.00
C MET A 102 -7.60 3.25 -11.54
N SER A 103 -7.02 3.05 -12.74
CA SER A 103 -6.84 1.69 -13.25
C SER A 103 -5.85 0.90 -12.38
N PRO A 104 -6.04 -0.42 -12.20
CA PRO A 104 -5.11 -1.26 -11.46
C PRO A 104 -3.69 -1.18 -11.99
N GLU A 105 -3.52 -1.19 -13.32
CA GLU A 105 -2.24 -1.15 -13.99
C GLU A 105 -1.48 0.14 -13.67
N GLU A 106 -2.15 1.28 -13.73
CA GLU A 106 -1.56 2.57 -13.40
C GLU A 106 -1.24 2.68 -11.91
N ALA A 107 -2.16 2.23 -11.04
CA ALA A 107 -1.98 2.30 -9.60
C ALA A 107 -0.80 1.44 -9.13
N TYR A 108 -0.69 0.20 -9.62
CA TYR A 108 0.42 -0.69 -9.26
C TYR A 108 1.75 -0.21 -9.85
N ALA A 109 1.80 0.21 -11.11
CA ALA A 109 3.02 0.74 -11.71
C ALA A 109 3.56 1.96 -10.96
N LEU A 110 2.67 2.86 -10.54
CA LEU A 110 3.03 4.02 -9.73
C LEU A 110 3.52 3.60 -8.34
N GLY A 111 2.81 2.67 -7.68
CA GLY A 111 3.19 2.13 -6.38
C GLY A 111 4.55 1.47 -6.40
N ASP A 112 4.82 0.63 -7.41
CA ASP A 112 6.11 -0.05 -7.59
C ASP A 112 7.26 0.96 -7.74
N SER A 113 7.04 2.06 -8.48
CA SER A 113 8.04 3.12 -8.60
C SER A 113 8.38 3.77 -7.26
N TYR A 114 7.39 4.03 -6.42
CA TYR A 114 7.60 4.58 -5.07
C TYR A 114 8.27 3.57 -4.14
N ILE A 115 7.88 2.29 -4.20
CA ILE A 115 8.50 1.22 -3.42
C ILE A 115 9.98 1.06 -3.80
N GLN A 116 10.32 1.03 -5.09
CA GLN A 116 11.71 0.95 -5.57
C GLN A 116 12.53 2.17 -5.11
N THR A 117 11.92 3.36 -5.14
CA THR A 117 12.57 4.58 -4.66
C THR A 117 12.83 4.48 -3.15
N ALA A 118 11.86 4.02 -2.36
CA ALA A 118 12.03 3.81 -0.93
C ALA A 118 13.11 2.78 -0.62
N GLU A 119 13.16 1.67 -1.36
CA GLU A 119 14.21 0.66 -1.19
C GLU A 119 15.60 1.19 -1.49
N SER A 120 15.74 2.06 -2.49
CA SER A 120 17.01 2.65 -2.88
C SER A 120 17.50 3.77 -1.95
N ALA A 121 16.64 4.32 -1.10
CA ALA A 121 16.97 5.38 -0.15
C ALA A 121 18.07 4.94 0.82
N LYS A 122 19.02 5.82 1.09
CA LYS A 122 20.18 5.55 1.97
C LYS A 122 20.08 6.29 3.30
N THR A 123 19.23 7.29 3.39
CA THR A 123 19.04 8.12 4.58
C THR A 123 17.56 8.34 4.88
N LEU A 124 17.26 8.76 6.11
CA LEU A 124 15.89 9.16 6.49
C LEU A 124 15.45 10.42 5.72
N ASP A 125 16.39 11.31 5.39
CA ASP A 125 16.08 12.53 4.65
C ASP A 125 15.64 12.25 3.20
N ASP A 126 16.09 11.13 2.62
CA ASP A 126 15.58 10.67 1.32
C ASP A 126 14.13 10.19 1.41
N LEU A 127 13.73 9.60 2.54
CA LEU A 127 12.40 9.01 2.74
C LEU A 127 11.33 10.01 3.20
N ASN A 128 11.71 11.02 3.98
CA ASN A 128 10.77 11.98 4.56
C ASN A 128 9.86 12.65 3.51
N PRO A 129 10.37 13.17 2.38
CA PRO A 129 9.52 13.77 1.35
C PRO A 129 8.76 12.72 0.53
N LEU A 130 9.26 11.47 0.45
CA LEU A 130 8.74 10.45 -0.45
C LEU A 130 7.30 10.06 -0.14
N SER A 131 6.96 9.88 1.13
CA SER A 131 5.59 9.54 1.55
C SER A 131 4.59 10.64 1.19
N LEU A 132 4.98 11.90 1.36
CA LEU A 132 4.14 13.04 1.02
C LEU A 132 3.95 13.17 -0.49
N MET A 133 5.02 13.02 -1.26
CA MET A 133 4.98 13.05 -2.72
C MET A 133 4.12 11.93 -3.28
N MET A 134 4.30 10.71 -2.78
CA MET A 134 3.50 9.53 -3.14
C MET A 134 2.01 9.79 -2.89
N TYR A 135 1.67 10.27 -1.71
CA TYR A 135 0.29 10.52 -1.32
C TYR A 135 -0.37 11.61 -2.18
N ASP A 136 0.34 12.73 -2.44
CA ASP A 136 -0.11 13.80 -3.34
C ASP A 136 -0.36 13.31 -4.76
N ASP A 137 0.57 12.52 -5.31
CA ASP A 137 0.48 12.01 -6.68
C ASP A 137 -0.73 11.08 -6.86
N PHE A 138 -0.95 10.16 -5.94
CA PHE A 138 -2.13 9.28 -5.98
C PHE A 138 -3.45 10.08 -5.88
N ILE A 139 -3.55 11.00 -4.94
CA ILE A 139 -4.77 11.82 -4.79
C ILE A 139 -5.07 12.62 -6.06
N ARG A 140 -4.05 13.27 -6.66
CA ARG A 140 -4.23 14.05 -7.89
C ARG A 140 -4.67 13.18 -9.05
N ARG A 141 -4.13 11.98 -9.19
CA ARG A 141 -4.52 11.04 -10.25
C ARG A 141 -5.95 10.56 -10.06
N VAL A 142 -6.33 10.17 -8.85
CA VAL A 142 -7.72 9.79 -8.54
C VAL A 142 -8.66 10.98 -8.79
N HIS A 143 -8.29 12.19 -8.36
CA HIS A 143 -9.08 13.40 -8.63
C HIS A 143 -9.31 13.60 -10.13
N LYS A 144 -8.24 13.43 -10.93
CA LYS A 144 -8.33 13.54 -12.38
C LYS A 144 -9.24 12.47 -12.99
N CYS A 145 -9.15 11.22 -12.54
CA CYS A 145 -10.04 10.15 -12.99
C CYS A 145 -11.51 10.46 -12.68
N ARG A 146 -11.79 10.97 -11.50
CA ARG A 146 -13.17 11.30 -11.05
C ARG A 146 -13.75 12.55 -11.67
N THR A 147 -12.91 13.51 -12.03
CA THR A 147 -13.34 14.80 -12.64
C THR A 147 -13.24 14.81 -14.15
N ASN A 148 -12.79 13.71 -14.78
CA ASN A 148 -12.67 13.64 -16.23
C ASN A 148 -14.08 13.60 -16.89
N PRO A 149 -14.46 14.64 -17.65
CA PRO A 149 -15.80 14.73 -18.21
C PRO A 149 -16.07 13.76 -19.39
N LYS A 150 -15.06 13.00 -19.81
CA LYS A 150 -15.18 12.15 -21.02
C LYS A 150 -15.94 10.86 -20.78
N LEU A 151 -15.99 10.37 -19.54
CA LEU A 151 -16.74 9.16 -19.20
C LEU A 151 -17.49 9.38 -17.90
N SER A 152 -18.80 9.13 -17.89
CA SER A 152 -19.52 9.06 -16.64
C SER A 152 -19.04 7.84 -15.84
N ARG A 153 -19.12 7.89 -14.51
CA ARG A 153 -18.71 6.77 -13.62
C ARG A 153 -19.41 5.44 -14.01
N ALA A 154 -20.66 5.51 -14.44
CA ALA A 154 -21.42 4.34 -14.89
C ALA A 154 -20.82 3.76 -16.18
N VAL A 155 -20.39 4.60 -17.10
CA VAL A 155 -19.73 4.16 -18.35
C VAL A 155 -18.38 3.54 -18.06
N GLN A 156 -17.59 4.12 -17.16
CA GLN A 156 -16.30 3.52 -16.75
C GLN A 156 -16.51 2.14 -16.14
N GLN A 157 -17.46 1.98 -15.22
CA GLN A 157 -17.78 0.66 -14.64
C GLN A 157 -18.24 -0.36 -15.68
N CYS A 158 -18.94 0.07 -16.74
CA CYS A 158 -19.30 -0.82 -17.83
C CYS A 158 -18.08 -1.23 -18.65
N VAL A 159 -17.16 -0.31 -18.93
CA VAL A 159 -15.91 -0.60 -19.65
C VAL A 159 -15.08 -1.59 -18.84
N ASP A 160 -14.85 -1.33 -17.56
CA ASP A 160 -14.09 -2.19 -16.66
C ASP A 160 -14.72 -3.61 -16.57
N TYR A 161 -16.05 -3.69 -16.52
CA TYR A 161 -16.76 -4.96 -16.52
C TYR A 161 -16.57 -5.74 -17.84
N ILE A 162 -16.65 -5.03 -18.97
CA ILE A 162 -16.44 -5.63 -20.29
C ILE A 162 -15.01 -6.13 -20.42
N GLU A 163 -14.01 -5.33 -20.05
CA GLU A 163 -12.59 -5.70 -20.13
C GLU A 163 -12.27 -6.94 -19.27
N MET A 164 -12.91 -7.08 -18.10
CA MET A 164 -12.73 -8.26 -17.23
C MET A 164 -13.43 -9.54 -17.76
N HIS A 165 -14.32 -9.43 -18.72
CA HIS A 165 -15.15 -10.55 -19.21
C HIS A 165 -15.03 -10.79 -20.71
N LEU A 166 -14.01 -10.21 -21.35
CA LEU A 166 -13.71 -10.38 -22.79
C LEU A 166 -12.78 -11.57 -23.11
N ASP A 167 -12.79 -12.63 -22.27
CA ASP A 167 -12.11 -13.89 -22.58
C ASP A 167 -12.89 -14.75 -23.59
#